data_80e46e99a3e3b65a98dcd7bed42a573c
#
_entry.id   80e46e99a3e3b65a98dcd7bed42a573c
#
_cell.length_a   1.000
_cell.length_b   1.000
_cell.length_c   1.000
_cell.angle_alpha   90.00
_cell.angle_beta   90.00
_cell.angle_gamma   90.00
#
_symmetry.space_group_name_H-M   'P 1'
#
loop_
_entity.id
_entity.type
_entity.pdbx_description
1 polymer ?
#
loop_
_entity_poly.entity_id
_entity_poly.type
_entity_poly.pdbx_seq_one_letter_code
_entity_poly.pdbx_strand_id
1 'polypeptide(L)'
;MEIIKWLLLTILCFFLLFLESFLLKVFSFSFFIIIVISMKGRVKDSSLYIFTAIFSIILDSVMHTPLGTHLLVLALLMFFYDFLNVIIPRDSKFNYLSIFLFIFLYYMLLPTANSLLQDGSFPNMLALPWLSFFVNSVVSVCICAVINHFMKYVREDSSAERIRLS
;
A
#
# COMPACT_ATOMS: atom_id res chain seq x y z
N MET A 1 8.63 -6.78 -29.42
CA MET A 1 7.55 -6.24 -28.56
C MET A 1 7.73 -6.56 -27.08
N GLU A 2 8.18 -7.76 -26.70
CA GLU A 2 8.37 -8.14 -25.28
C GLU A 2 9.43 -7.29 -24.56
N ILE A 3 10.58 -7.06 -25.18
CA ILE A 3 11.68 -6.27 -24.60
C ILE A 3 11.24 -4.84 -24.25
N ILE A 4 10.45 -4.21 -25.13
CA ILE A 4 9.93 -2.84 -24.91
C ILE A 4 8.98 -2.81 -23.70
N LYS A 5 8.13 -3.83 -23.52
CA LYS A 5 7.24 -3.94 -22.37
C LYS A 5 8.02 -4.06 -21.06
N TRP A 6 9.06 -4.90 -21.03
CA TRP A 6 9.92 -5.07 -19.86
C TRP A 6 10.69 -3.80 -19.52
N LEU A 7 11.20 -3.10 -20.54
CA LEU A 7 11.89 -1.83 -20.35
C LEU A 7 10.95 -0.75 -19.79
N LEU A 8 9.73 -0.65 -20.34
CA LEU A 8 8.73 0.30 -19.86
C LEU A 8 8.28 -0.01 -18.43
N LEU A 9 8.11 -1.29 -18.11
CA LEU A 9 7.77 -1.73 -16.75
C LEU A 9 8.90 -1.39 -15.76
N THR A 10 10.15 -1.59 -16.15
CA THR A 10 11.31 -1.24 -15.34
C THR A 10 11.37 0.26 -15.06
N ILE A 11 11.19 1.09 -16.09
CA ILE A 11 11.14 2.55 -15.96
C ILE A 11 10.00 2.97 -15.02
N LEU A 12 8.82 2.37 -15.15
CA LEU A 12 7.68 2.64 -14.28
C LEU A 12 7.98 2.28 -12.82
N CYS A 13 8.62 1.14 -12.57
CA CYS A 13 9.02 0.74 -11.22
C CYS A 13 10.03 1.74 -10.60
N PHE A 14 11.03 2.18 -11.36
CA PHE A 14 11.97 3.20 -10.89
C PHE A 14 11.27 4.54 -10.59
N PHE A 15 10.36 4.95 -11.44
CA PHE A 15 9.57 6.17 -11.22
C PHE A 15 8.72 6.07 -9.95
N LEU A 16 8.06 4.93 -9.73
CA LEU A 16 7.29 4.68 -8.51
C LEU A 16 8.16 4.70 -7.25
N LEU A 17 9.35 4.10 -7.28
CA LEU A 17 10.30 4.12 -6.17
C LEU A 17 10.78 5.54 -5.86
N PHE A 18 11.12 6.31 -6.89
CA PHE A 18 11.53 7.71 -6.73
C PHE A 18 10.42 8.55 -6.11
N LEU A 19 9.20 8.42 -6.64
CA LEU A 19 8.01 9.12 -6.16
C LEU A 19 7.71 8.74 -4.70
N GLU A 20 7.78 7.46 -4.37
CA GLU A 20 7.57 6.95 -3.00
C GLU A 20 8.61 7.52 -2.04
N SER A 21 9.90 7.47 -2.40
CA SER A 21 10.97 8.01 -1.56
C SER A 21 10.80 9.52 -1.32
N PHE A 22 10.39 10.26 -2.35
CA PHE A 22 10.13 11.69 -2.24
C PHE A 22 8.93 11.97 -1.31
N LEU A 23 7.81 11.27 -1.50
CA LEU A 23 6.60 11.47 -0.70
C LEU A 23 6.82 11.09 0.77
N LEU A 24 7.54 10.01 1.05
CA LEU A 24 7.87 9.60 2.40
C LEU A 24 8.76 10.63 3.11
N LYS A 25 9.78 11.16 2.42
CA LYS A 25 10.70 12.14 3.01
C LYS A 25 10.07 13.51 3.25
N VAL A 26 9.24 14.00 2.32
CA VAL A 26 8.69 15.36 2.37
C VAL A 26 7.38 15.41 3.15
N PHE A 27 6.51 14.43 2.95
CA PHE A 27 5.14 14.45 3.49
C PHE A 27 4.87 13.33 4.50
N SER A 28 5.84 12.43 4.74
CA SER A 28 5.64 11.20 5.51
C SER A 28 4.45 10.37 4.99
N PHE A 29 4.24 10.39 3.68
CA PHE A 29 3.10 9.82 2.99
C PHE A 29 3.55 8.68 2.08
N SER A 30 2.95 7.50 2.23
CA SER A 30 3.25 6.31 1.43
C SER A 30 2.20 6.10 0.34
N PHE A 31 2.62 6.24 -0.91
CA PHE A 31 1.80 5.94 -2.07
C PHE A 31 1.77 4.43 -2.36
N PHE A 32 2.84 3.74 -2.03
CA PHE A 32 2.97 2.30 -2.23
C PHE A 32 1.87 1.52 -1.49
N ILE A 33 1.56 1.88 -0.26
CA ILE A 33 0.51 1.21 0.53
C ILE A 33 -0.87 1.37 -0.12
N ILE A 34 -1.14 2.52 -0.73
CA ILE A 34 -2.39 2.77 -1.45
C ILE A 34 -2.51 1.85 -2.66
N ILE A 35 -1.40 1.68 -3.42
CA ILE A 35 -1.36 0.76 -4.55
C ILE A 35 -1.63 -0.68 -4.08
N VAL A 36 -0.93 -1.13 -3.04
CA VAL A 36 -1.08 -2.50 -2.50
C VAL A 36 -2.53 -2.78 -2.11
N ILE A 37 -3.16 -1.89 -1.35
CA ILE A 37 -4.56 -2.04 -0.93
C ILE A 37 -5.52 -1.99 -2.12
N SER A 38 -5.30 -1.07 -3.06
CA SER A 38 -6.16 -0.92 -4.23
C SER A 38 -6.08 -2.13 -5.17
N MET A 39 -4.94 -2.82 -5.21
CA MET A 39 -4.75 -4.05 -5.98
C MET A 39 -5.28 -5.29 -5.26
N LYS A 40 -5.42 -5.25 -3.93
CA LYS A 40 -5.92 -6.38 -3.13
C LYS A 40 -7.34 -6.76 -3.55
N GLY A 41 -7.52 -8.04 -3.90
CA GLY A 41 -8.79 -8.57 -4.41
C GLY A 41 -9.07 -8.34 -5.91
N ARG A 42 -8.16 -7.66 -6.62
CA ARG A 42 -8.22 -7.49 -8.09
C ARG A 42 -7.17 -8.32 -8.80
N VAL A 43 -6.03 -8.49 -8.17
CA VAL A 43 -4.92 -9.31 -8.65
C VAL A 43 -4.86 -10.57 -7.81
N LYS A 44 -4.33 -11.66 -8.39
CA LYS A 44 -4.10 -12.91 -7.66
C LYS A 44 -3.22 -12.64 -6.45
N ASP A 45 -3.65 -13.10 -5.28
CA ASP A 45 -2.97 -12.80 -4.01
C ASP A 45 -1.49 -13.19 -4.04
N SER A 46 -1.14 -14.36 -4.61
CA SER A 46 0.27 -14.78 -4.72
C SER A 46 1.14 -13.78 -5.49
N SER A 47 0.62 -13.21 -6.58
CA SER A 47 1.35 -12.20 -7.38
C SER A 47 1.49 -10.88 -6.62
N LEU A 48 0.46 -10.49 -5.87
CA LEU A 48 0.48 -9.30 -5.04
C LEU A 48 1.50 -9.43 -3.90
N TYR A 49 1.55 -10.58 -3.23
CA TYR A 49 2.53 -10.82 -2.16
C TYR A 49 3.97 -10.78 -2.69
N ILE A 50 4.24 -11.43 -3.83
CA ILE A 50 5.58 -11.40 -4.46
C ILE A 50 5.97 -9.97 -4.83
N PHE A 51 5.06 -9.23 -5.49
CA PHE A 51 5.29 -7.82 -5.85
C PHE A 51 5.58 -6.97 -4.61
N THR A 52 4.76 -7.09 -3.56
CA THR A 52 4.91 -6.37 -2.31
C THR A 52 6.25 -6.70 -1.64
N ALA A 53 6.66 -7.98 -1.63
CA ALA A 53 7.91 -8.40 -1.02
C ALA A 53 9.13 -7.81 -1.75
N ILE A 54 9.17 -7.92 -3.09
CA ILE A 54 10.28 -7.39 -3.88
C ILE A 54 10.38 -5.86 -3.73
N PHE A 55 9.24 -5.16 -3.86
CA PHE A 55 9.22 -3.71 -3.78
C PHE A 55 9.60 -3.21 -2.38
N SER A 56 9.17 -3.88 -1.32
CA SER A 56 9.52 -3.55 0.07
C SER A 56 11.02 -3.64 0.32
N ILE A 57 11.69 -4.70 -0.17
CA ILE A 57 13.14 -4.86 -0.01
C ILE A 57 13.91 -3.75 -0.75
N ILE A 58 13.45 -3.41 -1.96
CA ILE A 58 14.07 -2.33 -2.73
C ILE A 58 13.84 -0.97 -2.01
N LEU A 59 12.66 -0.75 -1.47
CA LEU A 59 12.31 0.46 -0.74
C LEU A 59 13.16 0.61 0.53
N ASP A 60 13.37 -0.48 1.29
CA ASP A 60 14.27 -0.49 2.45
C ASP A 60 15.69 -0.04 2.06
N SER A 61 16.21 -0.54 0.93
CA SER A 61 17.53 -0.15 0.43
C SER A 61 17.60 1.34 0.04
N VAL A 62 16.56 1.87 -0.61
CA VAL A 62 16.50 3.28 -1.04
C VAL A 62 16.33 4.23 0.16
N MET A 63 15.57 3.81 1.17
CA MET A 63 15.31 4.62 2.37
C MET A 63 16.39 4.49 3.44
N HIS A 64 17.40 3.63 3.22
CA HIS A 64 18.45 3.31 4.20
C HIS A 64 17.88 2.79 5.53
N THR A 65 16.75 2.09 5.48
CA THR A 65 16.17 1.38 6.61
C THR A 65 16.75 -0.03 6.71
N PRO A 66 16.71 -0.70 7.87
CA PRO A 66 17.13 -2.10 7.97
C PRO A 66 16.38 -2.96 6.97
N LEU A 67 17.09 -3.79 6.23
CA LEU A 67 16.51 -4.67 5.21
C LEU A 67 15.43 -5.55 5.83
N GLY A 68 14.25 -5.55 5.22
CA GLY A 68 13.09 -6.34 5.67
C GLY A 68 12.14 -5.59 6.59
N THR A 69 12.41 -4.34 6.97
CA THR A 69 11.52 -3.54 7.82
C THR A 69 10.14 -3.36 7.17
N HIS A 70 10.09 -2.84 5.94
CA HIS A 70 8.84 -2.68 5.20
C HIS A 70 8.19 -4.03 4.90
N LEU A 71 8.99 -5.05 4.56
CA LEU A 71 8.48 -6.39 4.31
C LEU A 71 7.79 -6.98 5.53
N LEU A 72 8.44 -6.91 6.71
CA LEU A 72 7.89 -7.44 7.95
C LEU A 72 6.58 -6.73 8.33
N VAL A 73 6.58 -5.41 8.30
CA VAL A 73 5.39 -4.60 8.62
C VAL A 73 4.24 -4.90 7.66
N LEU A 74 4.52 -4.93 6.35
CA LEU A 74 3.48 -5.20 5.35
C LEU A 74 2.98 -6.64 5.39
N ALA A 75 3.85 -7.63 5.62
CA ALA A 75 3.41 -9.02 5.76
C ALA A 75 2.45 -9.20 6.94
N LEU A 76 2.79 -8.61 8.09
CA LEU A 76 1.95 -8.64 9.29
C LEU A 76 0.60 -7.94 9.04
N LEU A 77 0.63 -6.77 8.40
CA LEU A 77 -0.57 -6.01 8.10
C LEU A 77 -1.46 -6.67 7.03
N MET A 78 -0.88 -7.31 6.02
CA MET A 78 -1.63 -8.06 5.01
C MET A 78 -2.36 -9.24 5.66
N PHE A 79 -1.70 -9.96 6.55
CA PHE A 79 -2.33 -11.03 7.34
C PHE A 79 -3.48 -10.48 8.19
N PHE A 80 -3.25 -9.37 8.88
CA PHE A 80 -4.29 -8.71 9.68
C PHE A 80 -5.47 -8.22 8.82
N TYR A 81 -5.20 -7.66 7.65
CA TYR A 81 -6.24 -7.22 6.72
C TYR A 81 -7.07 -8.38 6.19
N ASP A 82 -6.44 -9.52 5.89
CA ASP A 82 -7.17 -10.71 5.48
C ASP A 82 -8.05 -11.25 6.60
N PHE A 83 -7.58 -11.20 7.84
CA PHE A 83 -8.39 -11.54 9.01
C PHE A 83 -9.60 -10.60 9.17
N LEU A 84 -9.38 -9.28 9.01
CA LEU A 84 -10.49 -8.31 9.04
C LEU A 84 -11.52 -8.55 7.94
N ASN A 85 -11.09 -8.95 6.75
CA ASN A 85 -12.00 -9.22 5.63
C ASN A 85 -12.88 -10.48 5.84
N VAL A 86 -12.51 -11.36 6.74
CA VAL A 86 -13.39 -12.48 7.16
C VAL A 86 -14.57 -11.95 7.97
N ILE A 87 -14.35 -10.91 8.77
CA ILE A 87 -15.37 -10.30 9.65
C ILE A 87 -16.19 -9.24 8.90
N ILE A 88 -15.49 -8.42 8.09
CA ILE A 88 -16.10 -7.29 7.38
C ILE A 88 -16.05 -7.57 5.87
N PRO A 89 -17.18 -7.87 5.22
CA PRO A 89 -17.21 -8.11 3.77
C PRO A 89 -16.68 -6.90 2.98
N ARG A 90 -15.92 -7.17 1.92
CA ARG A 90 -15.30 -6.13 1.07
C ARG A 90 -16.31 -5.20 0.40
N ASP A 91 -17.51 -5.67 0.12
CA ASP A 91 -18.59 -4.89 -0.50
C ASP A 91 -19.33 -4.00 0.49
N SER A 92 -19.03 -4.12 1.78
CA SER A 92 -19.61 -3.29 2.84
C SER A 92 -19.00 -1.88 2.86
N LYS A 93 -19.81 -0.87 3.21
CA LYS A 93 -19.31 0.48 3.51
C LYS A 93 -18.28 0.50 4.63
N PHE A 94 -18.34 -0.48 5.52
CA PHE A 94 -17.36 -0.67 6.62
C PHE A 94 -15.97 -1.11 6.12
N ASN A 95 -15.82 -1.53 4.87
CA ASN A 95 -14.52 -1.84 4.29
C ASN A 95 -13.56 -0.64 4.31
N TYR A 96 -14.06 0.58 4.17
CA TYR A 96 -13.24 1.78 4.31
C TYR A 96 -12.64 1.96 5.72
N LEU A 97 -13.34 1.47 6.75
CA LEU A 97 -12.79 1.42 8.10
C LEU A 97 -11.63 0.44 8.21
N SER A 98 -11.74 -0.74 7.58
CA SER A 98 -10.65 -1.72 7.51
C SER A 98 -9.43 -1.16 6.78
N ILE A 99 -9.64 -0.45 5.67
CA ILE A 99 -8.58 0.25 4.92
C ILE A 99 -7.93 1.33 5.78
N PHE A 100 -8.72 2.14 6.47
CA PHE A 100 -8.21 3.17 7.39
C PHE A 100 -7.32 2.55 8.47
N LEU A 101 -7.81 1.51 9.12
CA LEU A 101 -7.11 0.85 10.21
C LEU A 101 -5.81 0.20 9.74
N PHE A 102 -5.81 -0.40 8.55
CA PHE A 102 -4.61 -0.95 7.92
C PHE A 102 -3.55 0.13 7.68
N ILE A 103 -3.93 1.25 7.07
CA ILE A 103 -3.01 2.35 6.75
C ILE A 103 -2.50 3.03 8.03
N PHE A 104 -3.37 3.26 8.99
CA PHE A 104 -3.01 3.85 10.27
C PHE A 104 -1.99 2.98 11.02
N LEU A 105 -2.23 1.67 11.08
CA LEU A 105 -1.29 0.72 11.67
C LEU A 105 0.04 0.69 10.92
N TYR A 106 0.03 0.84 9.60
CA TYR A 106 1.28 0.93 8.84
C TYR A 106 2.13 2.13 9.28
N TYR A 107 1.54 3.31 9.35
CA TYR A 107 2.26 4.51 9.79
C TYR A 107 2.74 4.43 11.24
N MET A 108 2.04 3.68 12.08
CA MET A 108 2.44 3.46 13.46
C MET A 108 3.55 2.40 13.58
N LEU A 109 3.39 1.28 12.88
CA LEU A 109 4.31 0.13 13.00
C LEU A 109 5.63 0.36 12.28
N LEU A 110 5.66 1.11 11.19
CA LEU A 110 6.87 1.34 10.42
C LEU A 110 7.99 2.03 11.24
N PRO A 111 7.76 3.20 11.88
CA PRO A 111 8.78 3.82 12.71
C PRO A 111 9.12 2.97 13.94
N THR A 112 8.14 2.24 14.48
CA THR A 112 8.36 1.35 15.64
C THR A 112 9.28 0.19 15.26
N ALA A 113 9.02 -0.47 14.14
CA ALA A 113 9.85 -1.56 13.63
C ALA A 113 11.25 -1.07 13.25
N ASN A 114 11.35 0.11 12.64
CA ASN A 114 12.63 0.72 12.29
C ASN A 114 13.50 0.98 13.54
N SER A 115 12.94 1.62 14.57
CA SER A 115 13.62 1.89 15.84
C SER A 115 14.05 0.59 16.55
N LEU A 116 13.17 -0.40 16.55
CA LEU A 116 13.47 -1.70 17.16
C LEU A 116 14.62 -2.44 16.45
N LEU A 117 14.66 -2.38 15.14
CA LEU A 117 15.68 -3.05 14.33
C LEU A 117 17.01 -2.29 14.29
N GLN A 118 16.99 -0.96 14.37
CA GLN A 118 18.21 -0.13 14.39
C GLN A 118 18.81 0.00 15.79
N ASP A 119 17.98 0.38 16.76
CA ASP A 119 18.43 0.83 18.08
C ASP A 119 18.18 -0.24 19.17
N GLY A 120 17.46 -1.32 18.83
CA GLY A 120 17.06 -2.35 19.80
C GLY A 120 16.10 -1.85 20.87
N SER A 121 15.50 -0.66 20.71
CA SER A 121 14.65 -0.01 21.68
C SER A 121 13.31 0.40 21.07
N PHE A 122 12.26 0.39 21.89
CA PHE A 122 10.98 0.94 21.48
C PHE A 122 11.03 2.48 21.45
N PRO A 123 10.48 3.12 20.39
CA PRO A 123 10.39 4.56 20.36
C PRO A 123 9.48 5.06 21.47
N ASN A 124 9.76 6.29 21.94
CA ASN A 124 8.87 6.94 22.88
C ASN A 124 7.51 7.20 22.20
N MET A 125 6.49 6.46 22.58
CA MET A 125 5.15 6.52 22.00
C MET A 125 4.53 7.93 22.07
N LEU A 126 4.90 8.74 23.10
CA LEU A 126 4.42 10.11 23.23
C LEU A 126 5.08 11.08 22.25
N ALA A 127 6.27 10.75 21.73
CA ALA A 127 6.98 11.57 20.77
C ALA A 127 6.57 11.27 19.31
N LEU A 128 5.75 10.24 19.07
CA LEU A 128 5.28 9.91 17.73
C LEU A 128 4.29 10.96 17.20
N PRO A 129 4.34 11.29 15.91
CA PRO A 129 3.47 12.31 15.31
C PRO A 129 2.07 11.75 14.99
N TRP A 130 1.31 11.40 16.02
CA TRP A 130 -0.02 10.78 15.91
C TRP A 130 -0.99 11.52 15.00
N LEU A 131 -0.97 12.86 15.06
CA LEU A 131 -1.81 13.70 14.21
C LEU A 131 -1.46 13.51 12.73
N SER A 132 -0.17 13.47 12.41
CA SER A 132 0.30 13.23 11.05
C SER A 132 -0.12 11.83 10.55
N PHE A 133 0.00 10.80 11.38
CA PHE A 133 -0.44 9.45 11.04
C PHE A 133 -1.94 9.39 10.76
N PHE A 134 -2.74 10.06 11.57
CA PHE A 134 -4.18 10.13 11.37
C PHE A 134 -4.54 10.85 10.08
N VAL A 135 -3.98 12.06 9.84
CA VAL A 135 -4.24 12.85 8.63
C VAL A 135 -3.83 12.09 7.39
N ASN A 136 -2.61 11.51 7.37
CA ASN A 136 -2.12 10.74 6.23
C ASN A 136 -3.00 9.50 5.96
N SER A 137 -3.52 8.86 6.99
CA SER A 137 -4.44 7.73 6.84
C SER A 137 -5.77 8.15 6.23
N VAL A 138 -6.35 9.27 6.68
CA VAL A 138 -7.58 9.82 6.11
C VAL A 138 -7.40 10.17 4.63
N VAL A 139 -6.32 10.90 4.31
CA VAL A 139 -6.00 11.26 2.91
C VAL A 139 -5.83 10.01 2.05
N SER A 140 -5.11 9.00 2.54
CA SER A 140 -4.90 7.74 1.83
C SER A 140 -6.22 7.00 1.55
N VAL A 141 -7.14 6.97 2.52
CA VAL A 141 -8.47 6.36 2.34
C VAL A 141 -9.28 7.13 1.29
N CYS A 142 -9.23 8.46 1.30
CA CYS A 142 -9.89 9.26 0.27
C CYS A 142 -9.35 8.93 -1.14
N ILE A 143 -8.03 8.81 -1.28
CA ILE A 143 -7.39 8.44 -2.55
C ILE A 143 -7.82 7.02 -2.95
N CYS A 144 -7.82 6.05 -2.03
CA CYS A 144 -8.32 4.69 -2.29
C CYS A 144 -9.78 4.70 -2.75
N ALA A 145 -10.63 5.52 -2.13
CA ALA A 145 -12.04 5.65 -2.52
C ALA A 145 -12.19 6.19 -3.95
N VAL A 146 -11.41 7.21 -4.31
CA VAL A 146 -11.37 7.77 -5.67
C VAL A 146 -10.91 6.73 -6.68
N ILE A 147 -9.81 6.03 -6.40
CA ILE A 147 -9.28 4.95 -7.28
C ILE A 147 -10.35 3.86 -7.46
N ASN A 148 -10.98 3.43 -6.38
CA ASN A 148 -12.02 2.40 -6.42
C ASN A 148 -13.23 2.84 -7.24
N HIS A 149 -13.64 4.10 -7.12
CA HIS A 149 -14.74 4.66 -7.90
C HIS A 149 -14.42 4.68 -9.40
N PHE A 150 -13.23 5.19 -9.76
CA PHE A 150 -12.76 5.21 -11.16
C PHE A 150 -12.66 3.82 -11.75
N MET A 151 -12.10 2.87 -11.02
CA MET A 151 -11.92 1.50 -11.49
C MET A 151 -13.26 0.77 -11.68
N LYS A 152 -14.27 1.10 -10.88
CA LYS A 152 -15.63 0.58 -11.06
C LYS A 152 -16.24 1.11 -12.36
N TYR A 153 -16.11 2.40 -12.60
CA TYR A 153 -16.63 3.06 -13.82
C TYR A 153 -16.01 2.45 -15.09
N VAL A 154 -14.68 2.29 -15.14
CA VAL A 154 -13.97 1.68 -16.28
C VAL A 154 -14.42 0.23 -16.54
N ARG A 155 -14.72 -0.52 -15.47
CA ARG A 155 -15.18 -1.91 -15.58
C ARG A 155 -16.62 -2.01 -16.13
N GLU A 156 -17.49 -1.12 -15.73
CA GLU A 156 -18.88 -1.06 -16.21
C GLU A 156 -18.92 -0.70 -17.69
N ASP A 157 -18.09 0.24 -18.13
CA ASP A 157 -18.01 0.67 -19.54
C ASP A 157 -17.49 -0.47 -20.44
N SER A 158 -16.45 -1.18 -20.02
CA SER A 158 -15.92 -2.34 -20.76
C SER A 158 -16.89 -3.53 -20.84
N SER A 159 -17.77 -3.70 -19.87
CA SER A 159 -18.80 -4.75 -19.91
C SER A 159 -19.96 -4.38 -20.83
N ALA A 160 -20.34 -3.10 -20.88
CA ALA A 160 -21.37 -2.58 -21.79
C ALA A 160 -20.93 -2.68 -23.27
N GLU A 161 -19.66 -2.47 -23.55
CA GLU A 161 -19.10 -2.59 -24.90
C GLU A 161 -19.07 -4.04 -25.40
N ARG A 162 -18.79 -5.01 -24.54
CA ARG A 162 -18.86 -6.44 -24.88
C ARG A 162 -20.27 -6.93 -25.23
N ILE A 163 -21.30 -6.39 -24.55
CA ILE A 163 -22.69 -6.75 -24.83
C ILE A 163 -23.16 -6.18 -26.17
N ARG A 164 -22.59 -5.06 -26.63
CA ARG A 164 -22.92 -4.45 -27.94
C ARG A 164 -22.28 -5.15 -29.13
N LEU A 165 -21.25 -5.96 -28.90
CA LEU A 165 -20.49 -6.68 -29.94
C LEU A 165 -20.88 -8.17 -30.04
N SER A 166 -21.75 -8.66 -29.19
CA SER A 166 -22.35 -10.02 -29.20
C SER A 166 -23.75 -9.99 -29.80
#